data_9289e90b36db961cdf8191de39544901
#
_entry.id   9289e90b36db961cdf8191de39544901
#
_cell.length_a   1.000
_cell.length_b   1.000
_cell.length_c   1.000
_cell.angle_alpha   90.00
_cell.angle_beta   90.00
_cell.angle_gamma   90.00
#
_symmetry.space_group_name_H-M   'P 1'
#
loop_
_entity.id
_entity.type
_entity.pdbx_description
1 polymer ?
#
loop_
_entity_poly.entity_id
_entity_poly.type
_entity_poly.pdbx_seq_one_letter_code
_entity_poly.pdbx_strand_id
1 'polypeptide(L)'
;MDVIQQETVGKKFDKRHIEVFTDLSSPFSKDQLDVIIHNLKQSGISLQFFLPFPLGKEDGTGDRGDGNLLLDHHEPSFPQKGITEQQKEGIEVVKRVMISLEGEDGLDEIYSFSESLRQLCVFKKIERRSVPWPCQLTIGSHLSIKIVAYKSIIQEKIKKTWTVVDARTLKKEDIQKETVYCLNDDDETEVPKEDTIQGFRYGSDIVPFSKVDEEQMKYKLEGKCFSVLGFCRSSQVQRKFFMGNQVLKVFAAKDDEAAAVALSSLIHALDELNMVAIVRYAYDKRANLQVGVAFPHIKDAYECLVYIQLPFMEDLRQYMFSSLKNNKKYTPTEVQLNAVDALIDSMSLVKKDEEEDTIEDLFPTTKIPNPEFQRFFQCLLHRALYPQEPLPPIQQHILNMLDPPTEVTAKSQIALSEIKTLFPLTEAIKKKDQITAQDIFQDNHEEGPDSKKRKTEEGDIHFSISSMTEGSVTSVGSVNPAENFRVLVRQKNASFEEVSHQLISRIEQFLDTNETLYFMKSMDCIKAFREEAIQFSEEQRFNSFLKALQEKVKMKQLNHFWEIVVQDGITLISKDEASGSSVTAEEAKKFLALEEKPDEEAAIYEEGGDVDDLLDMI
;
A
#
# COMPACT_ATOMS: atom_id res chain seq x y z
N MET A 1 -24.03 -11.56 35.59
CA MET A 1 -24.58 -12.56 34.63
C MET A 1 -25.94 -12.14 34.10
N ASP A 2 -26.90 -11.81 34.92
CA ASP A 2 -28.25 -11.41 34.49
C ASP A 2 -28.25 -10.21 33.57
N VAL A 3 -27.41 -9.22 33.82
CA VAL A 3 -27.24 -8.04 32.95
C VAL A 3 -26.73 -8.43 31.55
N ILE A 4 -25.71 -9.30 31.48
CA ILE A 4 -25.21 -9.78 30.18
C ILE A 4 -26.28 -10.58 29.44
N GLN A 5 -27.02 -11.42 30.13
CA GLN A 5 -28.09 -12.18 29.52
C GLN A 5 -29.23 -11.28 29.02
N GLN A 6 -29.66 -10.28 29.80
CA GLN A 6 -30.69 -9.32 29.41
C GLN A 6 -30.28 -8.47 28.22
N GLU A 7 -29.06 -7.93 28.21
CA GLU A 7 -28.55 -7.07 27.14
C GLU A 7 -28.23 -7.84 25.84
N THR A 8 -28.07 -9.16 25.93
CA THR A 8 -27.74 -10.00 24.76
C THR A 8 -28.95 -10.67 24.12
N VAL A 9 -30.13 -10.52 24.68
CA VAL A 9 -31.36 -11.09 24.10
C VAL A 9 -31.62 -10.53 22.71
N GLY A 10 -31.68 -11.41 21.71
CA GLY A 10 -31.93 -11.03 20.31
C GLY A 10 -30.73 -10.50 19.52
N LYS A 11 -29.57 -10.36 20.15
CA LYS A 11 -28.32 -9.94 19.46
C LYS A 11 -27.39 -11.12 19.35
N LYS A 12 -26.68 -11.25 18.22
CA LYS A 12 -25.61 -12.23 18.03
C LYS A 12 -24.29 -11.64 18.48
N PHE A 13 -23.65 -12.28 19.43
CA PHE A 13 -22.29 -11.96 19.90
C PHE A 13 -21.37 -13.15 19.62
N ASP A 14 -20.16 -12.88 19.16
CA ASP A 14 -19.17 -13.94 18.89
C ASP A 14 -18.56 -14.49 20.18
N LYS A 15 -18.40 -13.64 21.21
CA LYS A 15 -17.89 -14.01 22.55
C LYS A 15 -18.59 -13.20 23.63
N ARG A 16 -18.74 -13.80 24.81
CA ARG A 16 -19.21 -13.17 26.05
C ARG A 16 -18.13 -13.37 27.08
N HIS A 17 -17.69 -12.30 27.71
CA HIS A 17 -16.52 -12.32 28.56
C HIS A 17 -16.72 -11.43 29.79
N ILE A 18 -16.24 -11.88 30.95
CA ILE A 18 -16.25 -11.12 32.20
C ILE A 18 -14.82 -11.02 32.72
N GLU A 19 -14.35 -9.81 32.94
CA GLU A 19 -13.09 -9.50 33.60
C GLU A 19 -13.35 -9.16 35.07
N VAL A 20 -12.68 -9.85 35.97
CA VAL A 20 -12.86 -9.69 37.42
C VAL A 20 -11.57 -9.13 38.04
N PHE A 21 -11.61 -7.89 38.46
CA PHE A 21 -10.54 -7.25 39.20
C PHE A 21 -10.83 -7.39 40.71
N THR A 22 -9.99 -8.09 41.43
CA THR A 22 -10.20 -8.36 42.87
C THR A 22 -8.89 -8.52 43.63
N ASP A 23 -8.87 -8.08 44.90
CA ASP A 23 -7.80 -8.30 45.84
C ASP A 23 -7.99 -9.55 46.70
N LEU A 24 -9.09 -10.27 46.48
CA LEU A 24 -9.47 -11.47 47.24
C LEU A 24 -9.56 -11.26 48.76
N SER A 25 -9.75 -10.03 49.21
CA SER A 25 -9.84 -9.72 50.65
C SER A 25 -11.21 -9.99 51.26
N SER A 26 -12.24 -10.14 50.43
CA SER A 26 -13.61 -10.41 50.87
C SER A 26 -13.85 -11.90 51.03
N PRO A 27 -14.67 -12.34 52.02
CA PRO A 27 -14.99 -13.74 52.21
C PRO A 27 -15.83 -14.31 51.05
N PHE A 28 -15.48 -15.49 50.59
CA PHE A 28 -16.21 -16.20 49.53
C PHE A 28 -17.26 -17.13 50.11
N SER A 29 -18.49 -17.06 49.57
CA SER A 29 -19.53 -18.05 49.84
C SER A 29 -19.31 -19.26 48.94
N LYS A 30 -18.95 -20.40 49.53
CA LYS A 30 -18.73 -21.66 48.79
C LYS A 30 -20.02 -22.29 48.31
N ASP A 31 -21.14 -21.95 48.97
CA ASP A 31 -22.48 -22.62 48.75
C ASP A 31 -23.07 -22.34 47.37
N GLN A 32 -22.73 -21.25 46.74
CA GLN A 32 -23.25 -20.87 45.42
C GLN A 32 -22.27 -21.09 44.28
N LEU A 33 -21.05 -21.51 44.57
CA LEU A 33 -19.94 -21.57 43.61
C LEU A 33 -20.27 -22.51 42.43
N ASP A 34 -20.77 -23.71 42.75
CA ASP A 34 -21.10 -24.71 41.72
C ASP A 34 -22.28 -24.27 40.83
N VAL A 35 -23.23 -23.51 41.39
CA VAL A 35 -24.33 -22.90 40.63
C VAL A 35 -23.80 -21.81 39.70
N ILE A 36 -22.86 -20.97 40.16
CA ILE A 36 -22.24 -19.91 39.34
C ILE A 36 -21.45 -20.54 38.19
N ILE A 37 -20.65 -21.55 38.46
CA ILE A 37 -19.88 -22.26 37.44
C ILE A 37 -20.80 -22.88 36.39
N HIS A 38 -21.87 -23.56 36.85
CA HIS A 38 -22.85 -24.18 35.94
C HIS A 38 -23.50 -23.13 35.01
N ASN A 39 -23.94 -22.01 35.59
CA ASN A 39 -24.57 -20.92 34.83
C ASN A 39 -23.64 -20.26 33.84
N LEU A 40 -22.35 -20.08 34.20
CA LEU A 40 -21.33 -19.54 33.27
C LEU A 40 -21.11 -20.47 32.09
N LYS A 41 -20.96 -21.79 32.33
CA LYS A 41 -20.85 -22.79 31.25
C LYS A 41 -22.08 -22.81 30.34
N GLN A 42 -23.28 -22.83 30.92
CA GLN A 42 -24.51 -22.85 30.16
C GLN A 42 -24.68 -21.58 29.28
N SER A 43 -24.21 -20.44 29.80
CA SER A 43 -24.31 -19.16 29.08
C SER A 43 -23.17 -18.94 28.09
N GLY A 44 -22.14 -19.80 28.04
CA GLY A 44 -20.96 -19.64 27.20
C GLY A 44 -20.19 -18.36 27.52
N ILE A 45 -20.06 -18.03 28.83
CA ILE A 45 -19.36 -16.84 29.30
C ILE A 45 -17.98 -17.27 29.80
N SER A 46 -16.91 -16.72 29.23
CA SER A 46 -15.53 -16.88 29.72
C SER A 46 -15.22 -15.87 30.83
N LEU A 47 -14.30 -16.24 31.72
CA LEU A 47 -13.83 -15.39 32.80
C LEU A 47 -12.35 -15.14 32.70
N GLN A 48 -11.90 -13.94 33.15
CA GLN A 48 -10.52 -13.64 33.45
C GLN A 48 -10.42 -12.99 34.83
N PHE A 49 -9.38 -13.34 35.58
CA PHE A 49 -9.13 -12.76 36.88
C PHE A 49 -7.86 -11.92 36.86
N PHE A 50 -7.94 -10.75 37.47
CA PHE A 50 -6.82 -9.80 37.64
C PHE A 50 -6.57 -9.57 39.12
N LEU A 51 -5.39 -10.01 39.60
CA LEU A 51 -5.00 -10.00 41.02
C LEU A 51 -3.87 -9.04 41.28
N PRO A 52 -3.79 -8.38 42.45
CA PRO A 52 -2.70 -7.45 42.79
C PRO A 52 -1.36 -8.14 43.11
N PHE A 53 -1.33 -9.46 43.13
CA PHE A 53 -0.15 -10.26 43.43
C PHE A 53 0.05 -11.37 42.40
N PRO A 54 1.31 -11.78 42.14
CA PRO A 54 1.58 -12.88 41.24
C PRO A 54 1.15 -14.22 41.85
N LEU A 55 0.56 -15.09 41.06
CA LEU A 55 0.40 -16.49 41.43
C LEU A 55 1.78 -17.15 41.29
N GLY A 56 2.43 -17.45 42.41
CA GLY A 56 3.65 -18.25 42.40
C GLY A 56 3.39 -19.59 41.73
N LYS A 57 4.12 -19.93 40.70
CA LYS A 57 4.26 -21.34 40.29
C LYS A 57 4.91 -22.03 41.50
N GLU A 58 4.28 -23.09 41.99
CA GLU A 58 4.88 -23.97 43.00
C GLU A 58 6.04 -24.73 42.34
N ASP A 59 7.17 -24.05 42.15
CA ASP A 59 8.41 -24.72 41.85
C ASP A 59 8.93 -25.29 43.17
N GLY A 60 8.69 -26.59 43.36
CA GLY A 60 9.47 -27.36 44.32
C GLY A 60 10.90 -27.41 43.83
N THR A 61 11.76 -26.81 44.58
CA THR A 61 13.18 -26.94 44.84
C THR A 61 13.89 -25.60 44.79
N GLY A 62 14.43 -25.28 45.99
CA GLY A 62 15.20 -24.06 46.15
C GLY A 62 16.51 -24.08 45.39
N ASP A 63 16.78 -23.02 44.74
CA ASP A 63 18.15 -22.52 44.65
C ASP A 63 18.16 -20.99 44.77
N ARG A 64 18.87 -20.52 45.79
CA ARG A 64 19.16 -19.10 46.00
C ARG A 64 20.31 -18.74 45.06
N GLY A 65 19.99 -18.16 43.93
CA GLY A 65 20.93 -17.53 43.02
C GLY A 65 20.72 -16.03 43.01
N ASP A 66 21.56 -15.36 43.76
CA ASP A 66 21.77 -13.91 43.82
C ASP A 66 22.09 -13.38 42.39
N GLY A 67 21.25 -12.52 41.84
CA GLY A 67 21.43 -11.97 40.50
C GLY A 67 20.65 -10.68 40.31
N ASN A 68 20.76 -9.81 41.33
CA ASN A 68 20.25 -8.45 41.24
C ASN A 68 21.18 -7.61 40.37
N LEU A 69 20.74 -7.18 39.18
CA LEU A 69 21.34 -6.03 38.51
C LEU A 69 20.34 -5.38 37.52
N LEU A 70 19.93 -4.16 37.90
CA LEU A 70 19.49 -3.07 37.01
C LEU A 70 18.06 -3.11 36.45
N LEU A 71 17.07 -2.89 37.31
CA LEU A 71 15.86 -2.17 36.98
C LEU A 71 15.56 -1.16 38.09
N ASP A 72 16.35 -0.10 38.12
CA ASP A 72 16.03 1.10 38.87
C ASP A 72 15.34 2.05 37.87
N HIS A 73 14.08 2.35 38.08
CA HIS A 73 13.41 3.65 37.96
C HIS A 73 11.88 3.46 37.98
N HIS A 74 11.30 3.78 39.15
CA HIS A 74 9.87 4.10 39.33
C HIS A 74 8.84 3.09 38.82
N GLU A 75 8.95 1.84 39.22
CA GLU A 75 7.75 1.05 39.44
C GLU A 75 7.06 1.60 40.70
N PRO A 76 5.73 1.82 40.69
CA PRO A 76 5.02 1.99 41.93
C PRO A 76 5.20 0.67 42.70
N SER A 77 6.14 0.66 43.63
CA SER A 77 6.37 -0.46 44.54
C SER A 77 5.12 -0.58 45.38
N PHE A 78 4.19 -1.43 44.97
CA PHE A 78 3.16 -1.89 45.88
C PHE A 78 3.87 -2.63 46.99
N PRO A 79 3.63 -2.24 48.27
CA PRO A 79 4.28 -2.90 49.40
C PRO A 79 3.90 -4.38 49.35
N GLN A 80 4.86 -5.27 49.18
CA GLN A 80 4.69 -6.71 49.32
C GLN A 80 4.35 -7.04 50.78
N LYS A 81 3.13 -6.74 51.20
CA LYS A 81 2.54 -7.37 52.37
C LYS A 81 2.29 -8.81 52.00
N GLY A 82 2.77 -9.75 52.81
CA GLY A 82 2.55 -11.17 52.58
C GLY A 82 1.04 -11.46 52.36
N ILE A 83 0.75 -12.41 51.49
CA ILE A 83 -0.61 -12.84 51.15
C ILE A 83 -1.27 -13.35 52.44
N THR A 84 -2.45 -12.82 52.77
CA THR A 84 -3.23 -13.22 53.94
C THR A 84 -3.82 -14.61 53.75
N GLU A 85 -4.16 -15.32 54.84
CA GLU A 85 -4.82 -16.62 54.75
C GLU A 85 -6.13 -16.57 53.96
N GLN A 86 -6.88 -15.48 54.07
CA GLN A 86 -8.12 -15.24 53.32
C GLN A 86 -7.86 -15.09 51.82
N GLN A 87 -6.78 -14.43 51.44
CA GLN A 87 -6.37 -14.30 50.05
C GLN A 87 -5.92 -15.64 49.47
N LYS A 88 -5.23 -16.49 50.24
CA LYS A 88 -4.87 -17.85 49.82
C LYS A 88 -6.11 -18.70 49.57
N GLU A 89 -7.09 -18.63 50.48
CA GLU A 89 -8.38 -19.32 50.27
C GLU A 89 -9.10 -18.81 49.01
N GLY A 90 -9.04 -17.48 48.79
CA GLY A 90 -9.58 -16.88 47.58
C GLY A 90 -8.89 -17.35 46.29
N ILE A 91 -7.56 -17.48 46.29
CA ILE A 91 -6.78 -18.02 45.17
C ILE A 91 -7.22 -19.46 44.84
N GLU A 92 -7.37 -20.31 45.88
CA GLU A 92 -7.85 -21.69 45.66
C GLU A 92 -9.25 -21.75 45.06
N VAL A 93 -10.15 -20.85 45.47
CA VAL A 93 -11.48 -20.73 44.90
C VAL A 93 -11.41 -20.30 43.43
N VAL A 94 -10.59 -19.28 43.12
CA VAL A 94 -10.38 -18.81 41.73
C VAL A 94 -9.81 -19.91 40.84
N LYS A 95 -8.78 -20.63 41.28
CA LYS A 95 -8.20 -21.76 40.57
C LYS A 95 -9.26 -22.83 40.32
N ARG A 96 -10.05 -23.20 41.32
CA ARG A 96 -11.14 -24.18 41.18
C ARG A 96 -12.16 -23.73 40.14
N VAL A 97 -12.54 -22.44 40.13
CA VAL A 97 -13.48 -21.90 39.14
C VAL A 97 -12.90 -22.02 37.71
N MET A 98 -11.67 -21.59 37.52
CA MET A 98 -11.04 -21.56 36.22
C MET A 98 -10.79 -22.96 35.66
N ILE A 99 -10.26 -23.87 36.48
CA ILE A 99 -10.12 -25.29 36.10
C ILE A 99 -11.48 -25.91 35.76
N SER A 100 -12.52 -25.57 36.52
CA SER A 100 -13.87 -26.08 36.25
C SER A 100 -14.43 -25.53 34.95
N LEU A 101 -14.13 -24.29 34.53
CA LEU A 101 -14.65 -23.67 33.30
C LEU A 101 -13.91 -24.13 32.05
N GLU A 102 -12.60 -24.12 32.05
CA GLU A 102 -11.74 -24.25 30.86
C GLU A 102 -10.66 -25.35 30.98
N GLY A 103 -10.69 -26.14 32.06
CA GLY A 103 -9.66 -27.15 32.30
C GLY A 103 -8.36 -26.52 32.84
N GLU A 104 -7.23 -27.20 32.62
CA GLU A 104 -5.91 -26.71 33.06
C GLU A 104 -5.52 -25.40 32.37
N ASP A 105 -5.94 -25.21 31.12
CA ASP A 105 -5.71 -23.98 30.34
C ASP A 105 -6.37 -22.74 31.00
N GLY A 106 -7.39 -22.94 31.82
CA GLY A 106 -8.03 -21.86 32.59
C GLY A 106 -7.13 -21.16 33.60
N LEU A 107 -6.05 -21.81 34.04
CA LEU A 107 -5.08 -21.19 34.94
C LEU A 107 -4.28 -20.06 34.27
N ASP A 108 -4.10 -20.12 32.96
CA ASP A 108 -3.42 -19.09 32.17
C ASP A 108 -4.26 -17.81 32.03
N GLU A 109 -5.55 -17.87 32.38
CA GLU A 109 -6.46 -16.72 32.38
C GLU A 109 -6.54 -15.99 33.74
N ILE A 110 -5.57 -16.26 34.64
CA ILE A 110 -5.42 -15.58 35.94
C ILE A 110 -4.16 -14.72 35.87
N TYR A 111 -4.31 -13.43 35.84
CA TYR A 111 -3.24 -12.46 35.64
C TYR A 111 -2.91 -11.69 36.93
N SER A 112 -1.64 -11.34 37.12
CA SER A 112 -1.27 -10.32 38.09
C SER A 112 -1.47 -8.92 37.53
N PHE A 113 -1.66 -7.88 38.37
CA PHE A 113 -1.77 -6.50 37.90
C PHE A 113 -0.50 -6.04 37.17
N SER A 114 0.68 -6.43 37.64
CA SER A 114 1.93 -6.09 36.96
C SER A 114 2.03 -6.70 35.58
N GLU A 115 1.59 -7.95 35.42
CA GLU A 115 1.55 -8.63 34.13
C GLU A 115 0.46 -8.07 33.22
N SER A 116 -0.72 -7.78 33.79
CA SER A 116 -1.82 -7.13 33.09
C SER A 116 -1.48 -5.72 32.61
N LEU A 117 -0.77 -4.93 33.44
CA LEU A 117 -0.29 -3.61 33.03
C LEU A 117 0.66 -3.71 31.83
N ARG A 118 1.53 -4.71 31.78
CA ARG A 118 2.38 -4.94 30.60
C ARG A 118 1.54 -5.25 29.36
N GLN A 119 0.50 -6.05 29.50
CA GLN A 119 -0.39 -6.38 28.39
C GLN A 119 -1.29 -5.19 27.99
N LEU A 120 -1.80 -4.41 28.95
CA LEU A 120 -2.57 -3.20 28.71
C LEU A 120 -1.75 -2.07 28.07
N CYS A 121 -0.44 -2.07 28.27
CA CYS A 121 0.46 -1.13 27.60
C CYS A 121 0.67 -1.46 26.12
N VAL A 122 0.26 -2.65 25.68
CA VAL A 122 0.35 -3.06 24.28
C VAL A 122 -0.96 -2.73 23.57
N PHE A 123 -0.91 -1.77 22.66
CA PHE A 123 -2.06 -1.45 21.80
C PHE A 123 -2.29 -2.58 20.81
N LYS A 124 -3.41 -3.28 20.96
CA LYS A 124 -3.82 -4.33 20.03
C LYS A 124 -4.72 -3.74 18.95
N LYS A 125 -4.46 -4.12 17.72
CA LYS A 125 -5.36 -3.79 16.62
C LYS A 125 -6.67 -4.55 16.78
N ILE A 126 -7.79 -3.87 16.52
CA ILE A 126 -9.10 -4.54 16.45
C ILE A 126 -9.05 -5.54 15.29
N GLU A 127 -9.29 -6.81 15.60
CA GLU A 127 -9.37 -7.85 14.58
C GLU A 127 -10.62 -7.62 13.72
N ARG A 128 -10.39 -7.35 12.45
CA ARG A 128 -11.46 -7.24 11.45
C ARG A 128 -11.48 -8.51 10.63
N ARG A 129 -12.68 -8.94 10.25
CA ARG A 129 -12.82 -10.06 9.32
C ARG A 129 -12.13 -9.71 8.00
N SER A 130 -11.39 -10.66 7.45
CA SER A 130 -10.75 -10.49 6.15
C SER A 130 -11.81 -10.25 5.06
N VAL A 131 -11.63 -9.21 4.27
CA VAL A 131 -12.54 -8.89 3.15
C VAL A 131 -12.33 -9.91 2.03
N PRO A 132 -13.40 -10.61 1.58
CA PRO A 132 -13.30 -11.54 0.48
C PRO A 132 -13.09 -10.81 -0.85
N TRP A 133 -12.17 -11.30 -1.67
CA TRP A 133 -11.96 -10.87 -3.04
C TRP A 133 -12.41 -11.97 -4.01
N PRO A 134 -13.66 -11.94 -4.50
CA PRO A 134 -14.17 -12.92 -5.46
C PRO A 134 -13.57 -12.67 -6.85
N CYS A 135 -13.09 -13.73 -7.49
CA CYS A 135 -12.51 -13.73 -8.82
C CYS A 135 -12.71 -15.09 -9.50
N GLN A 136 -12.25 -15.20 -10.74
CA GLN A 136 -12.14 -16.47 -11.46
C GLN A 136 -10.66 -16.80 -11.65
N LEU A 137 -10.27 -18.00 -11.22
CA LEU A 137 -9.00 -18.59 -11.62
C LEU A 137 -9.17 -19.16 -13.02
N THR A 138 -8.41 -18.65 -13.98
CA THR A 138 -8.47 -19.10 -15.38
C THR A 138 -7.20 -19.86 -15.76
N ILE A 139 -7.37 -20.97 -16.47
CA ILE A 139 -6.27 -21.78 -17.02
C ILE A 139 -6.52 -21.93 -18.51
N GLY A 140 -5.68 -21.33 -19.34
CA GLY A 140 -5.92 -21.25 -20.78
C GLY A 140 -7.20 -20.46 -21.11
N SER A 141 -7.83 -20.76 -22.24
CA SER A 141 -9.01 -20.04 -22.73
C SER A 141 -10.35 -20.62 -22.28
N HIS A 142 -10.38 -21.84 -21.74
CA HIS A 142 -11.63 -22.59 -21.56
C HIS A 142 -11.88 -23.08 -20.13
N LEU A 143 -10.87 -23.10 -19.28
CA LEU A 143 -11.04 -23.56 -17.89
C LEU A 143 -11.11 -22.36 -16.95
N SER A 144 -12.19 -22.30 -16.17
CA SER A 144 -12.44 -21.24 -15.18
C SER A 144 -13.01 -21.83 -13.91
N ILE A 145 -12.39 -21.50 -12.76
CA ILE A 145 -12.80 -21.94 -11.42
C ILE A 145 -13.14 -20.68 -10.62
N LYS A 146 -14.32 -20.62 -10.01
CA LYS A 146 -14.69 -19.51 -9.13
C LYS A 146 -13.93 -19.60 -7.82
N ILE A 147 -13.19 -18.56 -7.51
CA ILE A 147 -12.36 -18.47 -6.32
C ILE A 147 -12.70 -17.25 -5.47
N VAL A 148 -12.32 -17.34 -4.20
CA VAL A 148 -12.33 -16.21 -3.27
C VAL A 148 -10.96 -16.13 -2.61
N ALA A 149 -10.28 -15.01 -2.76
CA ALA A 149 -9.00 -14.78 -2.11
C ALA A 149 -9.15 -13.88 -0.88
N TYR A 150 -8.33 -14.14 0.13
CA TYR A 150 -8.24 -13.37 1.36
C TYR A 150 -6.80 -12.95 1.60
N LYS A 151 -6.59 -11.72 2.05
CA LYS A 151 -5.28 -11.24 2.49
C LYS A 151 -4.94 -11.93 3.83
N SER A 152 -4.03 -12.89 3.79
CA SER A 152 -3.56 -13.61 4.98
C SER A 152 -2.51 -12.80 5.73
N ILE A 153 -1.59 -12.18 4.99
CA ILE A 153 -0.57 -11.28 5.52
C ILE A 153 -0.60 -10.02 4.67
N ILE A 154 -0.55 -8.86 5.31
CA ILE A 154 -0.47 -7.56 4.68
C ILE A 154 0.48 -6.67 5.48
N GLN A 155 1.29 -5.89 4.77
CA GLN A 155 2.09 -4.86 5.43
C GLN A 155 1.17 -3.80 6.01
N GLU A 156 1.07 -3.77 7.34
CA GLU A 156 0.32 -2.70 8.01
C GLU A 156 1.10 -1.40 7.95
N LYS A 157 0.38 -0.31 7.71
CA LYS A 157 0.95 1.05 7.70
C LYS A 157 0.15 1.92 8.64
N ILE A 158 0.83 2.83 9.34
CA ILE A 158 0.15 3.86 10.11
C ILE A 158 -0.60 4.74 9.12
N LYS A 159 -1.93 4.77 9.23
CA LYS A 159 -2.75 5.69 8.43
C LYS A 159 -2.39 7.12 8.85
N LYS A 160 -1.76 7.87 7.96
CA LYS A 160 -1.45 9.29 8.18
C LYS A 160 -2.67 10.14 7.80
N THR A 161 -3.75 10.02 8.54
CA THR A 161 -4.94 10.86 8.39
C THR A 161 -4.76 12.19 9.11
N TRP A 162 -3.67 12.90 8.79
CA TRP A 162 -3.48 14.24 9.32
C TRP A 162 -4.41 15.20 8.58
N THR A 163 -5.30 15.82 9.34
CA THR A 163 -6.19 16.86 8.82
C THR A 163 -5.68 18.21 9.33
N VAL A 164 -5.57 19.17 8.44
CA VAL A 164 -5.24 20.56 8.82
C VAL A 164 -6.49 21.19 9.41
N VAL A 165 -6.36 21.73 10.61
CA VAL A 165 -7.45 22.38 11.33
C VAL A 165 -7.00 23.74 11.86
N ASP A 166 -7.93 24.64 12.13
CA ASP A 166 -7.60 25.90 12.82
C ASP A 166 -7.09 25.60 14.24
N ALA A 167 -5.98 26.22 14.62
CA ALA A 167 -5.33 25.97 15.90
C ALA A 167 -6.15 26.39 17.13
N ARG A 168 -7.15 27.26 16.94
CA ARG A 168 -8.00 27.78 18.03
C ARG A 168 -9.30 27.01 18.14
N THR A 169 -9.97 26.79 16.99
CA THR A 169 -11.30 26.14 16.97
C THR A 169 -11.20 24.63 16.84
N LEU A 170 -10.06 24.10 16.39
CA LEU A 170 -9.81 22.67 16.08
C LEU A 170 -10.82 22.09 15.07
N LYS A 171 -11.39 22.95 14.21
CA LYS A 171 -12.34 22.56 13.17
C LYS A 171 -11.69 22.57 11.81
N LYS A 172 -11.97 21.55 11.00
CA LYS A 172 -11.51 21.45 9.62
C LYS A 172 -12.19 22.47 8.72
N GLU A 173 -13.45 22.77 8.98
CA GLU A 173 -14.30 23.66 8.18
C GLU A 173 -13.83 25.11 8.19
N ASP A 174 -13.06 25.51 9.22
CA ASP A 174 -12.54 26.85 9.36
C ASP A 174 -11.28 27.12 8.50
N ILE A 175 -10.76 26.10 7.80
CA ILE A 175 -9.58 26.20 6.93
C ILE A 175 -9.91 25.69 5.54
N GLN A 176 -9.74 26.56 4.55
CA GLN A 176 -9.74 26.21 3.15
C GLN A 176 -8.29 26.10 2.65
N LYS A 177 -7.96 25.02 1.95
CA LYS A 177 -6.66 24.85 1.31
C LYS A 177 -6.79 25.09 -0.17
N GLU A 178 -6.06 26.07 -0.67
CA GLU A 178 -5.91 26.34 -2.08
C GLU A 178 -4.46 26.11 -2.53
N THR A 179 -4.28 25.57 -3.73
CA THR A 179 -2.96 25.38 -4.33
C THR A 179 -2.85 26.32 -5.52
N VAL A 180 -1.97 27.29 -5.39
CA VAL A 180 -1.68 28.29 -6.43
C VAL A 180 -0.31 27.97 -7.03
N TYR A 181 -0.19 28.10 -8.34
CA TYR A 181 1.08 27.99 -9.06
C TYR A 181 1.55 29.41 -9.42
N CYS A 182 2.77 29.75 -9.07
CA CYS A 182 3.37 31.04 -9.43
C CYS A 182 4.58 30.83 -10.32
N LEU A 183 4.94 31.86 -11.10
CA LEU A 183 6.18 31.86 -11.87
C LEU A 183 7.39 31.88 -10.92
N ASN A 184 8.44 31.17 -11.28
CA ASN A 184 9.63 31.05 -10.42
C ASN A 184 10.45 32.35 -10.31
N ASP A 185 10.30 33.25 -11.29
CA ASP A 185 11.00 34.53 -11.35
C ASP A 185 10.26 35.65 -10.62
N ASP A 186 8.97 35.45 -10.38
CA ASP A 186 8.06 36.40 -9.76
C ASP A 186 7.00 35.64 -8.97
N ASP A 187 7.19 35.56 -7.65
CA ASP A 187 6.26 34.84 -6.75
C ASP A 187 4.85 35.48 -6.71
N GLU A 188 4.65 36.63 -7.35
CA GLU A 188 3.37 37.34 -7.39
C GLU A 188 2.52 36.98 -8.61
N THR A 189 3.14 36.53 -9.71
CA THR A 189 2.40 36.18 -10.93
C THR A 189 1.82 34.77 -10.84
N GLU A 190 0.52 34.68 -10.61
CA GLU A 190 -0.22 33.42 -10.57
C GLU A 190 -0.38 32.82 -11.97
N VAL A 191 -0.05 31.54 -12.11
CA VAL A 191 -0.27 30.75 -13.32
C VAL A 191 -1.54 29.93 -13.15
N PRO A 192 -2.57 30.15 -13.97
CA PRO A 192 -3.76 29.32 -13.94
C PRO A 192 -3.41 27.84 -14.08
N LYS A 193 -4.09 26.98 -13.33
CA LYS A 193 -3.86 25.52 -13.41
C LYS A 193 -4.01 24.99 -14.84
N GLU A 194 -4.79 25.66 -15.65
CA GLU A 194 -5.06 25.34 -17.05
C GLU A 194 -3.84 25.54 -17.94
N ASP A 195 -3.00 26.51 -17.60
CA ASP A 195 -1.75 26.80 -18.31
C ASP A 195 -0.57 25.94 -17.82
N THR A 196 -0.82 25.04 -16.86
CA THR A 196 0.20 24.10 -16.38
C THR A 196 0.03 22.74 -17.05
N ILE A 197 1.17 22.13 -17.39
CA ILE A 197 1.21 20.75 -17.90
C ILE A 197 2.20 19.93 -17.09
N GLN A 198 1.90 18.64 -16.91
CA GLN A 198 2.86 17.73 -16.29
C GLN A 198 3.97 17.38 -17.27
N GLY A 199 5.19 17.29 -16.77
CA GLY A 199 6.31 16.87 -17.58
C GLY A 199 7.18 15.85 -16.86
N PHE A 200 7.69 14.90 -17.62
CA PHE A 200 8.64 13.91 -17.12
C PHE A 200 10.06 14.42 -17.34
N ARG A 201 10.85 14.49 -16.28
CA ARG A 201 12.24 14.93 -16.39
C ARG A 201 13.10 13.84 -17.05
N TYR A 202 13.71 14.15 -18.17
CA TYR A 202 14.62 13.28 -18.90
C TYR A 202 15.96 13.98 -19.07
N GLY A 203 16.97 13.63 -18.26
CA GLY A 203 18.23 14.35 -18.20
C GLY A 203 18.06 15.80 -17.74
N SER A 204 18.48 16.76 -18.54
CA SER A 204 18.29 18.20 -18.34
C SER A 204 16.91 18.70 -18.78
N ASP A 205 16.22 17.94 -19.65
CA ASP A 205 14.99 18.35 -20.29
C ASP A 205 13.74 17.86 -19.55
N ILE A 206 12.62 18.54 -19.79
CA ILE A 206 11.31 18.13 -19.32
C ILE A 206 10.47 17.80 -20.55
N VAL A 207 10.04 16.54 -20.65
CA VAL A 207 9.16 16.07 -21.71
C VAL A 207 7.70 16.24 -21.24
N PRO A 208 6.92 17.13 -21.86
CA PRO A 208 5.55 17.37 -21.42
C PRO A 208 4.63 16.24 -21.85
N PHE A 209 3.70 15.87 -20.95
CA PHE A 209 2.64 14.91 -21.22
C PHE A 209 1.29 15.51 -20.87
N SER A 210 0.35 15.41 -21.80
CA SER A 210 -1.05 15.72 -21.53
C SER A 210 -1.70 14.55 -20.75
N LYS A 211 -2.83 14.78 -20.09
CA LYS A 211 -3.60 13.69 -19.46
C LYS A 211 -4.04 12.63 -20.46
N VAL A 212 -4.29 13.02 -21.71
CA VAL A 212 -4.62 12.06 -22.79
C VAL A 212 -3.45 11.14 -23.08
N ASP A 213 -2.23 11.68 -23.12
CA ASP A 213 -1.02 10.88 -23.29
C ASP A 213 -0.81 9.96 -22.09
N GLU A 214 -1.01 10.47 -20.87
CA GLU A 214 -0.93 9.67 -19.64
C GLU A 214 -1.90 8.49 -19.65
N GLU A 215 -3.14 8.69 -20.13
CA GLU A 215 -4.10 7.60 -20.25
C GLU A 215 -3.74 6.58 -21.34
N GLN A 216 -3.13 7.04 -22.42
CA GLN A 216 -2.64 6.14 -23.48
C GLN A 216 -1.41 5.34 -23.05
N MET A 217 -0.57 5.91 -22.18
CA MET A 217 0.59 5.23 -21.61
C MET A 217 0.22 4.13 -20.59
N LYS A 218 -0.96 4.23 -19.96
CA LYS A 218 -1.40 3.24 -18.98
C LYS A 218 -1.62 1.88 -19.64
N TYR A 219 -1.04 0.83 -19.05
CA TYR A 219 -1.37 -0.53 -19.44
C TYR A 219 -2.82 -0.85 -19.05
N LYS A 220 -3.69 -1.00 -20.04
CA LYS A 220 -5.12 -1.21 -19.80
C LYS A 220 -5.39 -2.65 -19.41
N LEU A 221 -5.98 -2.83 -18.22
CA LEU A 221 -6.49 -4.10 -17.72
C LEU A 221 -8.00 -4.16 -17.94
N GLU A 222 -8.50 -5.33 -18.34
CA GLU A 222 -9.95 -5.55 -18.53
C GLU A 222 -10.71 -5.59 -17.19
N GLY A 223 -10.01 -5.88 -16.07
CA GLY A 223 -10.60 -5.98 -14.74
C GLY A 223 -9.81 -6.88 -13.79
N LYS A 224 -10.53 -7.52 -12.86
CA LYS A 224 -9.96 -8.51 -11.95
C LYS A 224 -9.38 -9.68 -12.74
N CYS A 225 -8.17 -10.09 -12.38
CA CYS A 225 -7.48 -11.18 -13.08
C CYS A 225 -6.75 -12.08 -12.08
N PHE A 226 -6.97 -13.38 -12.20
CA PHE A 226 -6.17 -14.42 -11.55
C PHE A 226 -5.99 -15.56 -12.56
N SER A 227 -5.02 -15.38 -13.47
CA SER A 227 -4.84 -16.25 -14.63
C SER A 227 -3.55 -17.04 -14.52
N VAL A 228 -3.64 -18.34 -14.62
CA VAL A 228 -2.47 -19.24 -14.63
C VAL A 228 -1.77 -19.09 -15.98
N LEU A 229 -0.50 -18.70 -15.94
CA LEU A 229 0.38 -18.61 -17.11
C LEU A 229 0.99 -19.97 -17.44
N GLY A 230 1.24 -20.78 -16.42
CA GLY A 230 1.81 -22.10 -16.53
C GLY A 230 2.20 -22.67 -15.18
N PHE A 231 2.82 -23.84 -15.21
CA PHE A 231 3.26 -24.57 -14.02
C PHE A 231 4.77 -24.81 -14.08
N CYS A 232 5.43 -24.74 -12.93
CA CYS A 232 6.85 -25.07 -12.80
C CYS A 232 7.12 -25.85 -11.51
N ARG A 233 8.30 -26.46 -11.41
CA ARG A 233 8.69 -27.15 -10.17
C ARG A 233 8.89 -26.15 -9.05
N SER A 234 8.42 -26.48 -7.85
CA SER A 234 8.54 -25.65 -6.66
C SER A 234 10.01 -25.24 -6.38
N SER A 235 10.97 -26.13 -6.64
CA SER A 235 12.41 -25.86 -6.47
C SER A 235 12.98 -24.78 -7.39
N GLN A 236 12.31 -24.46 -8.49
CA GLN A 236 12.74 -23.39 -9.40
C GLN A 236 12.37 -22.00 -8.90
N VAL A 237 11.36 -21.89 -8.03
CA VAL A 237 10.94 -20.61 -7.45
C VAL A 237 11.65 -20.41 -6.11
N GLN A 238 12.80 -19.73 -6.16
CA GLN A 238 13.62 -19.50 -4.98
C GLN A 238 13.00 -18.41 -4.09
N ARG A 239 13.08 -18.58 -2.77
CA ARG A 239 12.55 -17.61 -1.79
C ARG A 239 13.09 -16.20 -1.94
N LYS A 240 14.32 -16.02 -2.47
CA LYS A 240 14.90 -14.70 -2.74
C LYS A 240 14.12 -13.86 -3.74
N PHE A 241 13.21 -14.48 -4.50
CA PHE A 241 12.32 -13.80 -5.44
C PHE A 241 10.95 -13.46 -4.84
N PHE A 242 10.69 -13.85 -3.59
CA PHE A 242 9.45 -13.47 -2.93
C PHE A 242 9.47 -12.00 -2.60
N MET A 243 8.47 -11.28 -3.08
CA MET A 243 8.32 -9.85 -2.83
C MET A 243 6.84 -9.49 -2.63
N GLY A 244 6.58 -8.21 -2.56
CA GLY A 244 5.24 -7.69 -2.33
C GLY A 244 4.98 -7.43 -0.85
N ASN A 245 3.87 -6.78 -0.59
CA ASN A 245 3.45 -6.35 0.74
C ASN A 245 2.29 -7.16 1.32
N GLN A 246 1.90 -8.23 0.60
CA GLN A 246 0.78 -9.07 1.00
C GLN A 246 0.97 -10.51 0.55
N VAL A 247 0.35 -11.44 1.29
CA VAL A 247 0.21 -12.85 0.91
C VAL A 247 -1.29 -13.16 0.86
N LEU A 248 -1.74 -13.79 -0.21
CA LEU A 248 -3.14 -14.18 -0.36
C LEU A 248 -3.31 -15.68 -0.13
N LYS A 249 -4.41 -16.05 0.54
CA LYS A 249 -4.93 -17.42 0.56
C LYS A 249 -6.15 -17.48 -0.36
N VAL A 250 -6.13 -18.38 -1.31
CA VAL A 250 -7.12 -18.53 -2.37
C VAL A 250 -7.90 -19.82 -2.14
N PHE A 251 -9.21 -19.68 -1.97
CA PHE A 251 -10.16 -20.77 -1.72
C PHE A 251 -11.16 -20.86 -2.85
N ALA A 252 -11.85 -21.98 -2.96
CA ALA A 252 -13.03 -22.07 -3.83
C ALA A 252 -14.18 -21.19 -3.29
N ALA A 253 -15.07 -20.75 -4.17
CA ALA A 253 -16.28 -20.04 -3.77
C ALA A 253 -17.17 -20.95 -2.93
N LYS A 254 -17.71 -20.44 -1.81
CA LYS A 254 -18.43 -21.25 -0.80
C LYS A 254 -19.65 -22.01 -1.33
N ASP A 255 -20.37 -21.40 -2.29
CA ASP A 255 -21.64 -21.91 -2.78
C ASP A 255 -21.49 -22.61 -4.14
N ASP A 256 -20.28 -23.06 -4.51
CA ASP A 256 -19.99 -23.72 -5.79
C ASP A 256 -19.22 -25.03 -5.56
N GLU A 257 -19.95 -26.14 -5.45
CA GLU A 257 -19.36 -27.46 -5.23
C GLU A 257 -18.43 -27.87 -6.38
N ALA A 258 -18.77 -27.52 -7.61
CA ALA A 258 -17.94 -27.81 -8.76
C ALA A 258 -16.61 -27.05 -8.70
N ALA A 259 -16.63 -25.80 -8.26
CA ALA A 259 -15.42 -25.02 -8.03
C ALA A 259 -14.59 -25.60 -6.87
N ALA A 260 -15.24 -26.08 -5.81
CA ALA A 260 -14.55 -26.72 -4.68
C ALA A 260 -13.79 -27.97 -5.14
N VAL A 261 -14.47 -28.88 -5.84
CA VAL A 261 -13.84 -30.11 -6.38
C VAL A 261 -12.72 -29.79 -7.37
N ALA A 262 -12.94 -28.83 -8.27
CA ALA A 262 -11.94 -28.47 -9.26
C ALA A 262 -10.67 -27.85 -8.64
N LEU A 263 -10.86 -26.94 -7.66
CA LEU A 263 -9.72 -26.32 -6.97
C LEU A 263 -8.98 -27.34 -6.09
N SER A 264 -9.69 -28.20 -5.36
CA SER A 264 -9.12 -29.29 -4.58
C SER A 264 -8.27 -30.23 -5.45
N SER A 265 -8.82 -30.68 -6.58
CA SER A 265 -8.10 -31.53 -7.52
C SER A 265 -6.81 -30.86 -8.03
N LEU A 266 -6.86 -29.53 -8.31
CA LEU A 266 -5.69 -28.76 -8.73
C LEU A 266 -4.64 -28.67 -7.61
N ILE A 267 -5.06 -28.41 -6.37
CA ILE A 267 -4.17 -28.29 -5.21
C ILE A 267 -3.45 -29.62 -4.96
N HIS A 268 -4.19 -30.72 -4.92
CA HIS A 268 -3.60 -32.05 -4.69
C HIS A 268 -2.66 -32.48 -5.82
N ALA A 269 -3.03 -32.22 -7.08
CA ALA A 269 -2.15 -32.51 -8.22
C ALA A 269 -0.84 -31.71 -8.18
N LEU A 270 -0.91 -30.43 -7.79
CA LEU A 270 0.29 -29.58 -7.64
C LEU A 270 1.18 -30.05 -6.50
N ASP A 271 0.60 -30.49 -5.38
CA ASP A 271 1.32 -31.01 -4.23
C ASP A 271 2.02 -32.33 -4.56
N GLU A 272 1.29 -33.30 -5.14
CA GLU A 272 1.81 -34.59 -5.54
C GLU A 272 2.98 -34.49 -6.55
N LEU A 273 2.84 -33.58 -7.53
CA LEU A 273 3.85 -33.38 -8.56
C LEU A 273 4.98 -32.41 -8.12
N ASN A 274 4.94 -31.86 -6.90
CA ASN A 274 5.83 -30.80 -6.42
C ASN A 274 5.92 -29.61 -7.38
N MET A 275 4.76 -29.21 -7.92
CA MET A 275 4.61 -28.11 -8.87
C MET A 275 3.92 -26.92 -8.22
N VAL A 276 4.11 -25.77 -8.83
CA VAL A 276 3.46 -24.51 -8.45
C VAL A 276 2.91 -23.83 -9.70
N ALA A 277 1.89 -23.00 -9.54
CA ALA A 277 1.32 -22.23 -10.64
C ALA A 277 1.94 -20.83 -10.69
N ILE A 278 2.40 -20.41 -11.86
CA ILE A 278 2.77 -19.01 -12.13
C ILE A 278 1.50 -18.30 -12.59
N VAL A 279 1.18 -17.20 -11.91
CA VAL A 279 -0.10 -16.53 -12.04
C VAL A 279 0.09 -15.05 -12.40
N ARG A 280 -0.70 -14.58 -13.35
CA ARG A 280 -0.92 -13.17 -13.60
C ARG A 280 -2.06 -12.70 -12.71
N TYR A 281 -1.79 -11.70 -11.89
CA TYR A 281 -2.73 -11.17 -10.91
C TYR A 281 -2.98 -9.67 -11.11
N ALA A 282 -4.25 -9.27 -11.07
CA ALA A 282 -4.67 -7.88 -10.96
C ALA A 282 -5.89 -7.78 -10.04
N TYR A 283 -5.82 -6.92 -9.04
CA TYR A 283 -6.91 -6.72 -8.08
C TYR A 283 -8.17 -6.15 -8.75
N ASP A 284 -7.99 -5.13 -9.58
CA ASP A 284 -9.03 -4.50 -10.38
C ASP A 284 -8.43 -3.85 -11.64
N LYS A 285 -9.24 -3.13 -12.42
CA LYS A 285 -8.79 -2.45 -13.65
C LYS A 285 -7.81 -1.29 -13.43
N ARG A 286 -7.71 -0.77 -12.19
CA ARG A 286 -6.83 0.35 -11.82
C ARG A 286 -5.54 -0.13 -11.15
N ALA A 287 -5.52 -1.38 -10.68
CA ALA A 287 -4.38 -1.95 -10.01
C ALA A 287 -3.24 -2.24 -10.98
N ASN A 288 -2.01 -2.18 -10.49
CA ASN A 288 -0.85 -2.61 -11.27
C ASN A 288 -0.90 -4.12 -11.49
N LEU A 289 -0.56 -4.53 -12.71
CA LEU A 289 -0.39 -5.93 -13.04
C LEU A 289 0.75 -6.54 -12.24
N GLN A 290 0.54 -7.74 -11.70
CA GLN A 290 1.54 -8.49 -10.97
C GLN A 290 1.70 -9.88 -11.55
N VAL A 291 2.90 -10.38 -11.46
CA VAL A 291 3.20 -11.79 -11.65
C VAL A 291 3.48 -12.40 -10.28
N GLY A 292 3.02 -13.61 -10.03
CA GLY A 292 3.26 -14.28 -8.76
C GLY A 292 3.20 -15.78 -8.89
N VAL A 293 3.46 -16.43 -7.78
CA VAL A 293 3.43 -17.88 -7.66
C VAL A 293 2.33 -18.29 -6.68
N ALA A 294 1.55 -19.29 -7.04
CA ALA A 294 0.55 -19.91 -6.20
C ALA A 294 1.02 -21.32 -5.81
N PHE A 295 1.28 -21.50 -4.51
CA PHE A 295 1.71 -22.77 -3.91
C PHE A 295 0.50 -23.55 -3.39
N PRO A 296 0.46 -24.88 -3.56
CA PRO A 296 -0.49 -25.71 -2.86
C PRO A 296 -0.21 -25.66 -1.35
N HIS A 297 -1.26 -25.62 -0.54
CA HIS A 297 -1.16 -25.61 0.91
C HIS A 297 -2.30 -26.40 1.52
N ILE A 298 -1.94 -27.57 2.04
CA ILE A 298 -2.87 -28.52 2.62
C ILE A 298 -2.62 -28.61 4.12
N LYS A 299 -3.66 -28.44 4.91
CA LYS A 299 -3.69 -28.55 6.37
C LYS A 299 -4.85 -29.45 6.77
N ASP A 300 -4.84 -30.01 7.98
CA ASP A 300 -5.90 -30.88 8.50
C ASP A 300 -7.30 -30.22 8.43
N ALA A 301 -7.38 -28.93 8.64
CA ALA A 301 -8.63 -28.17 8.69
C ALA A 301 -9.06 -27.52 7.38
N TYR A 302 -8.14 -27.30 6.43
CA TYR A 302 -8.43 -26.61 5.16
C TYR A 302 -7.31 -26.80 4.14
N GLU A 303 -7.65 -26.59 2.88
CA GLU A 303 -6.72 -26.52 1.76
C GLU A 303 -6.92 -25.21 0.97
N CYS A 304 -5.86 -24.68 0.40
CA CYS A 304 -5.90 -23.46 -0.39
C CYS A 304 -4.66 -23.33 -1.29
N LEU A 305 -4.69 -22.38 -2.22
CA LEU A 305 -3.47 -21.88 -2.86
C LEU A 305 -2.96 -20.68 -2.09
N VAL A 306 -1.65 -20.62 -1.84
CA VAL A 306 -0.98 -19.45 -1.25
C VAL A 306 -0.28 -18.67 -2.36
N TYR A 307 -0.76 -17.46 -2.64
CA TYR A 307 -0.19 -16.58 -3.66
C TYR A 307 0.81 -15.61 -3.04
N ILE A 308 2.00 -15.55 -3.68
CA ILE A 308 3.08 -14.62 -3.34
C ILE A 308 3.54 -13.94 -4.63
N GLN A 309 3.73 -12.64 -4.58
CA GLN A 309 4.22 -11.85 -5.71
C GLN A 309 5.68 -12.20 -6.05
N LEU A 310 5.99 -12.25 -7.33
CA LEU A 310 7.33 -12.37 -7.89
C LEU A 310 7.77 -11.05 -8.53
N PRO A 311 9.08 -10.82 -8.68
CA PRO A 311 9.63 -9.63 -9.31
C PRO A 311 9.47 -9.68 -10.83
N PHE A 312 9.36 -8.51 -11.44
CA PHE A 312 9.70 -8.31 -12.83
C PHE A 312 11.22 -8.18 -13.01
N MET A 313 11.69 -8.17 -14.23
CA MET A 313 13.11 -8.03 -14.53
C MET A 313 13.70 -6.73 -13.94
N GLU A 314 12.94 -5.65 -13.97
CA GLU A 314 13.32 -4.32 -13.49
C GLU A 314 13.45 -4.25 -11.96
N ASP A 315 12.82 -5.15 -11.23
CA ASP A 315 12.93 -5.24 -9.77
C ASP A 315 14.23 -5.91 -9.33
N LEU A 316 14.87 -6.66 -10.22
CA LEU A 316 16.08 -7.40 -9.91
C LEU A 316 17.30 -6.48 -9.87
N ARG A 317 18.12 -6.64 -8.82
CA ARG A 317 19.41 -5.97 -8.70
C ARG A 317 20.52 -6.97 -8.97
N GLN A 318 21.42 -6.61 -9.87
CA GLN A 318 22.59 -7.43 -10.20
C GLN A 318 23.78 -6.96 -9.37
N TYR A 319 24.40 -7.92 -8.71
CA TYR A 319 25.63 -7.67 -7.94
C TYR A 319 26.76 -8.52 -8.53
N MET A 320 27.92 -7.90 -8.66
CA MET A 320 29.15 -8.59 -9.05
C MET A 320 30.09 -8.62 -7.85
N PHE A 321 30.30 -9.82 -7.32
CA PHE A 321 31.24 -10.04 -6.23
C PHE A 321 32.39 -10.92 -6.70
N SER A 322 33.57 -10.69 -6.13
CA SER A 322 34.70 -11.59 -6.32
C SER A 322 34.39 -12.99 -5.79
N SER A 323 34.86 -14.02 -6.49
CA SER A 323 34.68 -15.40 -6.05
C SER A 323 35.34 -15.63 -4.68
N LEU A 324 34.59 -16.10 -3.71
CA LEU A 324 35.12 -16.48 -2.40
C LEU A 324 35.97 -17.75 -2.49
N LYS A 325 35.65 -18.68 -3.42
CA LYS A 325 36.33 -19.96 -3.58
C LYS A 325 37.78 -19.87 -4.08
N ASN A 326 38.06 -18.84 -4.86
CA ASN A 326 39.38 -18.65 -5.51
C ASN A 326 40.30 -17.69 -4.76
N ASN A 327 39.91 -17.21 -3.60
CA ASN A 327 40.68 -16.24 -2.84
C ASN A 327 41.01 -16.76 -1.45
N LYS A 328 42.25 -17.25 -1.27
CA LYS A 328 42.73 -17.76 0.03
C LYS A 328 42.59 -16.76 1.18
N LYS A 329 42.61 -15.45 0.88
CA LYS A 329 42.45 -14.39 1.88
C LYS A 329 41.07 -14.37 2.54
N TYR A 330 40.03 -14.88 1.84
CA TYR A 330 38.65 -14.89 2.32
C TYR A 330 38.19 -16.29 2.74
N THR A 331 39.09 -17.28 2.72
CA THR A 331 38.77 -18.61 3.18
C THR A 331 38.96 -18.69 4.70
N PRO A 332 37.90 -18.93 5.50
CA PRO A 332 38.02 -19.09 6.93
C PRO A 332 38.78 -20.33 7.31
N THR A 333 39.47 -20.32 8.44
CA THR A 333 40.10 -21.48 9.04
C THR A 333 39.04 -22.37 9.73
N GLU A 334 39.35 -23.62 9.99
CA GLU A 334 38.46 -24.55 10.69
C GLU A 334 38.12 -24.05 12.10
N VAL A 335 39.07 -23.44 12.81
CA VAL A 335 38.83 -22.82 14.13
C VAL A 335 37.85 -21.67 14.04
N GLN A 336 37.95 -20.83 13.01
CA GLN A 336 37.01 -19.74 12.78
C GLN A 336 35.61 -20.25 12.44
N LEU A 337 35.50 -21.33 11.66
CA LEU A 337 34.21 -21.93 11.34
C LEU A 337 33.54 -22.50 12.61
N ASN A 338 34.29 -23.27 13.41
CA ASN A 338 33.78 -23.85 14.65
C ASN A 338 33.32 -22.78 15.66
N ALA A 339 34.02 -21.66 15.75
CA ALA A 339 33.62 -20.56 16.62
C ALA A 339 32.33 -19.87 16.14
N VAL A 340 32.14 -19.77 14.81
CA VAL A 340 30.90 -19.23 14.23
C VAL A 340 29.74 -20.22 14.43
N ASP A 341 29.98 -21.52 14.28
CA ASP A 341 28.97 -22.54 14.52
C ASP A 341 28.54 -22.52 16.00
N ALA A 342 29.49 -22.44 16.94
CA ALA A 342 29.18 -22.30 18.36
C ALA A 342 28.40 -21.02 18.68
N LEU A 343 28.67 -19.90 17.98
CA LEU A 343 27.88 -18.69 18.11
C LEU A 343 26.45 -18.89 17.62
N ILE A 344 26.27 -19.49 16.44
CA ILE A 344 24.94 -19.77 15.88
C ILE A 344 24.12 -20.65 16.82
N ASP A 345 24.73 -21.74 17.34
CA ASP A 345 24.07 -22.66 18.26
C ASP A 345 23.68 -21.96 19.57
N SER A 346 24.57 -21.13 20.12
CA SER A 346 24.30 -20.39 21.36
C SER A 346 23.23 -19.31 21.19
N MET A 347 23.02 -18.82 19.96
CA MET A 347 22.02 -17.82 19.62
C MET A 347 20.75 -18.42 19.01
N SER A 348 20.59 -19.74 19.05
CA SER A 348 19.37 -20.38 18.57
C SER A 348 18.15 -19.88 19.35
N LEU A 349 17.12 -19.44 18.60
CA LEU A 349 15.82 -19.04 19.16
C LEU A 349 14.87 -20.22 19.33
N VAL A 350 15.34 -21.42 19.04
CA VAL A 350 14.57 -22.66 19.17
C VAL A 350 15.13 -23.47 20.32
N LYS A 351 14.30 -23.76 21.31
CA LYS A 351 14.63 -24.65 22.43
C LYS A 351 13.92 -25.98 22.19
N LYS A 352 14.68 -27.05 22.14
CA LYS A 352 14.13 -28.41 22.15
C LYS A 352 14.08 -28.87 23.60
N ASP A 353 12.93 -29.28 24.05
CA ASP A 353 12.81 -30.05 25.27
C ASP A 353 13.09 -31.53 24.93
N GLU A 354 14.18 -32.07 25.49
CA GLU A 354 14.61 -33.46 25.22
C GLU A 354 13.68 -34.48 25.90
N GLU A 355 12.91 -34.07 26.94
CA GLU A 355 12.02 -34.96 27.66
C GLU A 355 10.64 -35.08 27.01
N GLU A 356 10.13 -33.97 26.41
CA GLU A 356 8.78 -33.93 25.84
C GLU A 356 8.76 -33.92 24.31
N ASP A 357 9.92 -33.91 23.63
CA ASP A 357 10.08 -33.73 22.16
C ASP A 357 9.32 -32.49 21.62
N THR A 358 9.12 -31.51 22.49
CA THR A 358 8.44 -30.25 22.14
C THR A 358 9.47 -29.22 21.68
N ILE A 359 9.04 -28.38 20.74
CA ILE A 359 9.85 -27.29 20.19
C ILE A 359 9.24 -25.97 20.65
N GLU A 360 9.96 -25.24 21.51
CA GLU A 360 9.59 -23.91 21.97
C GLU A 360 10.30 -22.83 21.15
N ASP A 361 9.54 -21.89 20.58
CA ASP A 361 10.08 -20.69 19.94
C ASP A 361 10.22 -19.57 20.99
N LEU A 362 11.46 -19.23 21.33
CA LEU A 362 11.78 -18.20 22.34
C LEU A 362 11.48 -16.78 21.85
N PHE A 363 11.30 -16.58 20.53
CA PHE A 363 11.04 -15.27 19.94
C PHE A 363 10.01 -15.35 18.82
N PRO A 364 8.76 -15.71 19.14
CA PRO A 364 7.72 -15.93 18.13
C PRO A 364 7.33 -14.60 17.45
N THR A 365 7.81 -14.40 16.23
CA THR A 365 7.59 -13.17 15.45
C THR A 365 6.12 -12.79 15.29
N THR A 366 5.23 -13.79 15.34
CA THR A 366 3.77 -13.59 15.26
C THR A 366 3.17 -12.93 16.50
N LYS A 367 3.89 -12.94 17.62
CA LYS A 367 3.45 -12.36 18.90
C LYS A 367 4.13 -11.02 19.22
N ILE A 368 5.10 -10.58 18.41
CA ILE A 368 5.85 -9.35 18.66
C ILE A 368 5.10 -8.16 18.06
N PRO A 369 4.71 -7.17 18.88
CA PRO A 369 4.08 -5.95 18.38
C PRO A 369 5.11 -5.06 17.67
N ASN A 370 4.66 -4.26 16.71
CA ASN A 370 5.52 -3.28 16.04
C ASN A 370 5.78 -2.09 16.98
N PRO A 371 7.04 -1.81 17.39
CA PRO A 371 7.36 -0.75 18.32
C PRO A 371 7.00 0.65 17.81
N GLU A 372 7.04 0.90 16.49
CA GLU A 372 6.63 2.18 15.92
C GLU A 372 5.14 2.44 16.15
N PHE A 373 4.29 1.40 15.96
CA PHE A 373 2.86 1.50 16.21
C PHE A 373 2.57 1.69 17.70
N GLN A 374 3.27 0.94 18.55
CA GLN A 374 3.12 1.07 20.01
C GLN A 374 3.45 2.50 20.45
N ARG A 375 4.57 3.05 19.98
CA ARG A 375 4.95 4.43 20.29
C ARG A 375 3.94 5.44 19.75
N PHE A 376 3.51 5.28 18.53
CA PHE A 376 2.53 6.17 17.92
C PHE A 376 1.22 6.21 18.70
N PHE A 377 0.66 5.04 19.04
CA PHE A 377 -0.56 4.97 19.83
C PHE A 377 -0.40 5.49 21.26
N GLN A 378 0.76 5.25 21.88
CA GLN A 378 1.09 5.83 23.19
C GLN A 378 1.04 7.36 23.13
N CYS A 379 1.64 7.96 22.11
CA CYS A 379 1.63 9.42 21.93
C CYS A 379 0.23 9.96 21.66
N LEU A 380 -0.58 9.27 20.83
CA LEU A 380 -1.96 9.65 20.57
C LEU A 380 -2.81 9.61 21.84
N LEU A 381 -2.72 8.51 22.59
CA LEU A 381 -3.44 8.35 23.85
C LEU A 381 -3.06 9.44 24.85
N HIS A 382 -1.75 9.67 25.04
CA HIS A 382 -1.27 10.70 25.95
C HIS A 382 -1.78 12.08 25.55
N ARG A 383 -1.69 12.44 24.25
CA ARG A 383 -2.17 13.73 23.76
C ARG A 383 -3.68 13.88 23.91
N ALA A 384 -4.45 12.80 23.75
CA ALA A 384 -5.90 12.82 23.92
C ALA A 384 -6.29 13.03 25.40
N LEU A 385 -5.57 12.40 26.34
CA LEU A 385 -5.84 12.52 27.77
C LEU A 385 -5.28 13.83 28.38
N TYR A 386 -4.11 14.25 27.90
CA TYR A 386 -3.35 15.40 28.43
C TYR A 386 -2.94 16.34 27.30
N PRO A 387 -3.89 17.16 26.74
CA PRO A 387 -3.64 17.97 25.55
C PRO A 387 -2.51 19.00 25.72
N GLN A 388 -2.29 19.47 26.94
CA GLN A 388 -1.34 20.55 27.25
C GLN A 388 0.04 20.02 27.69
N GLU A 389 0.15 18.75 28.03
CA GLU A 389 1.41 18.18 28.50
C GLU A 389 2.35 17.82 27.33
N PRO A 390 3.67 17.89 27.54
CA PRO A 390 4.63 17.38 26.56
C PRO A 390 4.45 15.86 26.36
N LEU A 391 4.80 15.36 25.19
CA LEU A 391 4.75 13.92 24.94
C LEU A 391 5.71 13.18 25.86
N PRO A 392 5.31 12.02 26.42
CA PRO A 392 6.14 11.25 27.34
C PRO A 392 7.38 10.69 26.60
N PRO A 393 8.48 10.42 27.30
CA PRO A 393 9.61 9.72 26.74
C PRO A 393 9.19 8.32 26.26
N ILE A 394 10.00 7.71 25.40
CA ILE A 394 9.75 6.33 24.96
C ILE A 394 9.95 5.41 26.18
N GLN A 395 8.95 4.61 26.47
CA GLN A 395 9.02 3.65 27.57
C GLN A 395 10.01 2.52 27.26
N GLN A 396 10.72 2.06 28.28
CA GLN A 396 11.78 1.06 28.14
C GLN A 396 11.26 -0.26 27.54
N HIS A 397 10.05 -0.68 27.88
CA HIS A 397 9.46 -1.89 27.30
C HIS A 397 9.27 -1.80 25.79
N ILE A 398 9.00 -0.60 25.23
CA ILE A 398 8.91 -0.39 23.78
C ILE A 398 10.29 -0.50 23.13
N LEU A 399 11.32 0.05 23.77
CA LEU A 399 12.70 -0.05 23.29
C LEU A 399 13.18 -1.50 23.25
N ASN A 400 12.81 -2.28 24.26
CA ASN A 400 13.27 -3.66 24.43
C ASN A 400 12.43 -4.69 23.66
N MET A 401 11.36 -4.29 22.93
CA MET A 401 10.50 -5.23 22.19
C MET A 401 11.22 -6.08 21.15
N LEU A 402 12.33 -5.58 20.63
CA LEU A 402 13.13 -6.27 19.62
C LEU A 402 14.52 -6.70 20.18
N ASP A 403 14.71 -6.62 21.48
CA ASP A 403 15.93 -7.12 22.09
C ASP A 403 15.96 -8.65 22.08
N PRO A 404 17.14 -9.26 21.96
CA PRO A 404 17.27 -10.70 22.08
C PRO A 404 16.78 -11.20 23.44
N PRO A 405 16.19 -12.41 23.52
CA PRO A 405 15.84 -13.03 24.80
C PRO A 405 17.03 -13.09 25.75
N THR A 406 16.80 -12.83 27.04
CA THR A 406 17.86 -12.76 28.03
C THR A 406 18.67 -14.05 28.17
N GLU A 407 18.00 -15.21 27.99
CA GLU A 407 18.66 -16.54 27.99
C GLU A 407 19.65 -16.68 26.81
N VAL A 408 19.25 -16.22 25.63
CA VAL A 408 20.09 -16.26 24.43
C VAL A 408 21.29 -15.32 24.60
N THR A 409 21.06 -14.13 25.13
CA THR A 409 22.12 -13.15 25.42
C THR A 409 23.14 -13.70 26.40
N ALA A 410 22.71 -14.36 27.48
CA ALA A 410 23.58 -14.96 28.44
C ALA A 410 24.42 -16.13 27.85
N LYS A 411 23.79 -17.02 27.12
CA LYS A 411 24.46 -18.16 26.47
C LYS A 411 25.50 -17.73 25.43
N SER A 412 25.23 -16.67 24.67
CA SER A 412 26.08 -16.23 23.57
C SER A 412 27.34 -15.45 24.02
N GLN A 413 27.44 -14.98 25.24
CA GLN A 413 28.56 -14.14 25.72
C GLN A 413 29.93 -14.80 25.51
N ILE A 414 30.06 -16.10 25.79
CA ILE A 414 31.32 -16.84 25.66
C ILE A 414 31.70 -16.91 24.16
N ALA A 415 30.78 -17.36 23.32
CA ALA A 415 31.00 -17.46 21.89
C ALA A 415 31.31 -16.10 21.24
N LEU A 416 30.63 -15.04 21.66
CA LEU A 416 30.93 -13.67 21.23
C LEU A 416 32.35 -13.20 21.61
N SER A 417 32.83 -13.58 22.78
CA SER A 417 34.20 -13.25 23.22
C SER A 417 35.25 -13.98 22.37
N GLU A 418 34.97 -15.24 22.04
CA GLU A 418 35.84 -16.04 21.16
C GLU A 418 35.85 -15.47 19.73
N ILE A 419 34.69 -15.13 19.18
CA ILE A 419 34.56 -14.47 17.87
C ILE A 419 35.35 -13.16 17.82
N LYS A 420 35.26 -12.31 18.85
CA LYS A 420 36.04 -11.05 18.93
C LYS A 420 37.53 -11.30 18.87
N THR A 421 37.99 -12.41 19.46
CA THR A 421 39.42 -12.78 19.45
C THR A 421 39.87 -13.29 18.10
N LEU A 422 39.06 -14.12 17.44
CA LEU A 422 39.39 -14.75 16.15
C LEU A 422 39.18 -13.80 14.95
N PHE A 423 38.33 -12.79 15.11
CA PHE A 423 38.01 -11.79 14.08
C PHE A 423 38.24 -10.38 14.63
N PRO A 424 39.49 -9.98 14.92
CA PRO A 424 39.75 -8.64 15.45
C PRO A 424 39.33 -7.58 14.41
N LEU A 425 38.50 -6.65 14.85
CA LEU A 425 38.14 -5.49 14.04
C LEU A 425 39.34 -4.57 13.92
N THR A 426 39.74 -4.28 12.70
CA THR A 426 40.72 -3.25 12.37
C THR A 426 39.99 -2.03 11.86
N GLU A 427 40.38 -0.84 12.33
CA GLU A 427 39.84 0.41 11.81
C GLU A 427 40.13 0.51 10.33
N ALA A 428 39.09 0.65 9.50
CA ALA A 428 39.25 0.83 8.07
C ALA A 428 39.84 2.22 7.83
N ILE A 429 41.16 2.29 7.60
CA ILE A 429 41.80 3.51 7.09
C ILE A 429 41.19 3.74 5.72
N LYS A 430 40.33 4.76 5.59
CA LYS A 430 39.86 5.23 4.28
C LYS A 430 41.11 5.55 3.48
N LYS A 431 41.44 4.71 2.50
CA LYS A 431 42.44 5.08 1.49
C LYS A 431 41.92 6.35 0.85
N LYS A 432 42.66 7.45 0.98
CA LYS A 432 42.34 8.75 0.40
C LYS A 432 42.20 8.72 -1.14
N ASP A 433 42.47 7.57 -1.76
CA ASP A 433 42.50 7.38 -3.20
C ASP A 433 41.40 6.51 -3.77
N GLN A 434 40.29 6.28 -3.04
CA GLN A 434 39.10 5.83 -3.73
C GLN A 434 38.43 7.06 -4.35
N ILE A 435 38.86 7.32 -5.59
CA ILE A 435 38.20 8.26 -6.50
C ILE A 435 36.71 7.89 -6.50
N THR A 436 35.91 8.71 -5.85
CA THR A 436 34.45 8.59 -5.93
C THR A 436 34.00 8.97 -7.35
N ALA A 437 32.86 8.47 -7.81
CA ALA A 437 32.34 8.89 -9.11
C ALA A 437 32.21 10.43 -9.21
N GLN A 438 32.04 11.13 -8.09
CA GLN A 438 32.10 12.59 -8.03
C GLN A 438 33.48 13.18 -8.32
N ASP A 439 34.56 12.50 -7.94
CA ASP A 439 35.93 12.98 -8.20
C ASP A 439 36.36 12.74 -9.66
N ILE A 440 35.72 11.79 -10.35
CA ILE A 440 35.94 11.54 -11.78
C ILE A 440 35.28 12.61 -12.64
N PHE A 441 34.20 13.22 -12.14
CA PHE A 441 33.43 14.24 -12.85
C PHE A 441 33.62 15.67 -12.33
N GLN A 442 34.52 15.88 -11.35
CA GLN A 442 34.99 17.21 -11.00
C GLN A 442 36.19 17.56 -11.88
N ASP A 443 35.99 18.50 -12.78
CA ASP A 443 37.08 19.12 -13.54
C ASP A 443 38.11 19.74 -12.58
N ASN A 444 39.26 19.09 -12.44
CA ASN A 444 40.39 19.62 -11.70
C ASN A 444 40.96 20.81 -12.48
N HIS A 445 40.52 22.01 -12.15
CA HIS A 445 41.26 23.22 -12.42
C HIS A 445 42.31 23.39 -11.32
N GLU A 446 43.44 22.67 -11.42
CA GLU A 446 44.71 23.10 -10.82
C GLU A 446 45.65 23.49 -11.94
N GLU A 447 45.95 24.77 -11.96
CA GLU A 447 46.94 25.40 -12.85
C GLU A 447 48.33 24.89 -12.51
N GLY A 448 48.91 24.10 -13.39
CA GLY A 448 50.37 23.90 -13.50
C GLY A 448 50.90 24.68 -14.69
N PRO A 449 52.07 25.34 -14.59
CA PRO A 449 52.58 26.21 -15.65
C PRO A 449 53.15 25.39 -16.82
N ASP A 450 52.83 25.84 -18.04
CA ASP A 450 53.37 25.44 -19.33
C ASP A 450 52.88 24.15 -19.99
N SER A 451 51.72 24.24 -20.62
CA SER A 451 51.51 23.62 -21.92
C SER A 451 50.53 24.43 -22.77
N LYS A 452 51.00 24.72 -23.98
CA LYS A 452 50.38 25.58 -24.97
C LYS A 452 48.92 25.24 -25.22
N LYS A 453 48.02 26.20 -24.94
CA LYS A 453 46.61 26.21 -25.34
C LYS A 453 46.50 26.05 -26.86
N ARG A 454 46.02 24.90 -27.30
CA ARG A 454 45.24 24.82 -28.54
C ARG A 454 43.79 25.15 -28.15
N LYS A 455 43.35 26.33 -28.55
CA LYS A 455 41.96 26.68 -28.61
C LYS A 455 41.30 25.78 -29.64
N THR A 456 40.61 24.77 -29.19
CA THR A 456 39.46 24.20 -29.91
C THR A 456 38.24 24.88 -29.31
N GLU A 457 37.61 25.73 -30.08
CA GLU A 457 36.25 26.20 -29.86
C GLU A 457 35.34 24.99 -30.13
N GLU A 458 35.22 24.10 -29.17
CA GLU A 458 34.08 23.19 -29.05
C GLU A 458 33.14 23.83 -28.06
N GLY A 459 32.16 24.54 -28.60
CA GLY A 459 30.99 24.94 -27.82
C GLY A 459 30.37 23.70 -27.18
N ASP A 460 30.15 23.78 -25.88
CA ASP A 460 29.32 22.80 -25.15
C ASP A 460 28.02 22.60 -25.94
N ILE A 461 27.97 21.51 -26.70
CA ILE A 461 26.74 21.03 -27.28
C ILE A 461 25.96 20.42 -26.12
N HIS A 462 25.26 21.26 -25.39
CA HIS A 462 24.19 20.77 -24.52
C HIS A 462 23.25 19.98 -25.40
N PHE A 463 23.30 18.65 -25.28
CA PHE A 463 22.35 17.77 -25.93
C PHE A 463 21.01 18.03 -25.28
N SER A 464 20.16 18.78 -25.98
CA SER A 464 18.76 19.00 -25.60
C SER A 464 17.86 18.36 -26.65
N ILE A 465 16.90 17.56 -26.17
CA ILE A 465 15.86 16.99 -27.03
C ILE A 465 15.04 18.12 -27.67
N SER A 466 14.81 19.20 -26.92
CA SER A 466 14.11 20.39 -27.42
C SER A 466 14.80 20.99 -28.64
N SER A 467 16.15 21.05 -28.66
CA SER A 467 16.90 21.58 -29.78
C SER A 467 16.85 20.69 -31.03
N MET A 468 16.59 19.38 -30.87
CA MET A 468 16.37 18.47 -32.01
C MET A 468 14.98 18.61 -32.62
N THR A 469 14.02 19.09 -31.85
CA THR A 469 12.62 19.27 -32.27
C THR A 469 12.30 20.70 -32.70
N GLU A 470 13.19 21.66 -32.44
CA GLU A 470 13.08 23.02 -32.96
C GLU A 470 13.29 23.03 -34.49
N GLY A 471 12.20 22.74 -35.21
CA GLY A 471 12.17 22.92 -36.67
C GLY A 471 11.36 21.92 -37.46
N SER A 472 10.83 20.82 -36.89
CA SER A 472 9.93 19.94 -37.66
C SER A 472 8.80 19.39 -36.81
N VAL A 473 7.70 20.13 -36.77
CA VAL A 473 6.42 19.55 -36.40
C VAL A 473 6.06 18.57 -37.52
N THR A 474 6.00 17.28 -37.21
CA THR A 474 5.72 16.21 -38.17
C THR A 474 4.30 15.63 -38.04
N SER A 475 3.63 15.91 -36.92
CA SER A 475 2.26 15.44 -36.63
C SER A 475 1.56 16.36 -35.63
N VAL A 476 0.23 16.29 -35.57
CA VAL A 476 -0.58 17.03 -34.60
C VAL A 476 -0.47 16.33 -33.22
N GLY A 477 0.30 16.94 -32.32
CA GLY A 477 0.47 16.45 -30.94
C GLY A 477 -0.72 16.76 -30.04
N SER A 478 -0.66 16.27 -28.79
CA SER A 478 -1.72 16.45 -27.77
C SER A 478 -1.49 17.69 -26.88
N VAL A 479 -0.27 18.24 -26.89
CA VAL A 479 0.11 19.37 -26.03
C VAL A 479 -0.40 20.70 -26.60
N ASN A 480 -0.02 21.03 -27.84
CA ASN A 480 -0.45 22.24 -28.56
C ASN A 480 -1.04 21.88 -29.93
N PRO A 481 -2.19 21.18 -29.98
CA PRO A 481 -2.71 20.63 -31.24
C PRO A 481 -3.12 21.70 -32.25
N ALA A 482 -3.69 22.81 -31.81
CA ALA A 482 -4.12 23.90 -32.68
C ALA A 482 -2.93 24.57 -33.40
N GLU A 483 -1.83 24.84 -32.67
CA GLU A 483 -0.64 25.43 -33.24
C GLU A 483 0.10 24.45 -34.17
N ASN A 484 0.23 23.20 -33.73
CA ASN A 484 0.82 22.15 -34.57
C ASN A 484 0.05 22.00 -35.88
N PHE A 485 -1.28 22.09 -35.84
CA PHE A 485 -2.14 22.05 -37.05
C PHE A 485 -1.84 23.21 -37.97
N ARG A 486 -1.80 24.47 -37.44
CA ARG A 486 -1.47 25.65 -38.25
C ARG A 486 -0.11 25.54 -38.94
N VAL A 487 0.91 25.06 -38.19
CA VAL A 487 2.28 24.90 -38.71
C VAL A 487 2.31 23.83 -39.81
N LEU A 488 1.69 22.68 -39.61
CA LEU A 488 1.68 21.56 -40.55
C LEU A 488 0.95 21.87 -41.85
N VAL A 489 -0.23 22.50 -41.75
CA VAL A 489 -1.04 22.86 -42.92
C VAL A 489 -0.32 23.87 -43.84
N ARG A 490 0.54 24.72 -43.27
CA ARG A 490 1.34 25.70 -44.02
C ARG A 490 2.64 25.12 -44.60
N GLN A 491 3.01 23.89 -44.26
CA GLN A 491 4.18 23.21 -44.82
C GLN A 491 3.86 22.69 -46.23
N LYS A 492 4.80 22.89 -47.16
CA LYS A 492 4.61 22.54 -48.59
C LYS A 492 4.38 21.04 -48.87
N ASN A 493 4.70 20.16 -47.93
CA ASN A 493 4.68 18.71 -48.13
C ASN A 493 3.55 18.00 -47.39
N ALA A 494 2.70 18.70 -46.64
CA ALA A 494 1.62 18.09 -45.85
C ALA A 494 0.29 18.19 -46.60
N SER A 495 -0.45 17.10 -46.64
CA SER A 495 -1.82 17.10 -47.16
C SER A 495 -2.77 17.69 -46.11
N PHE A 496 -3.54 18.71 -46.46
CA PHE A 496 -4.56 19.27 -45.58
C PHE A 496 -5.52 18.19 -45.03
N GLU A 497 -5.82 17.20 -45.86
CA GLU A 497 -6.66 16.08 -45.49
C GLU A 497 -6.06 15.23 -44.38
N GLU A 498 -4.82 14.83 -44.50
CA GLU A 498 -4.14 14.00 -43.47
C GLU A 498 -3.98 14.76 -42.14
N VAL A 499 -3.59 16.03 -42.20
CA VAL A 499 -3.38 16.86 -41.01
C VAL A 499 -4.72 17.15 -40.30
N SER A 500 -5.80 17.40 -41.09
CA SER A 500 -7.13 17.58 -40.51
C SER A 500 -7.66 16.30 -39.86
N HIS A 501 -7.40 15.13 -40.41
CA HIS A 501 -7.74 13.86 -39.74
C HIS A 501 -7.01 13.67 -38.41
N GLN A 502 -5.76 14.04 -38.36
CA GLN A 502 -4.99 14.01 -37.08
C GLN A 502 -5.62 14.96 -36.04
N LEU A 503 -5.96 16.19 -36.43
CA LEU A 503 -6.60 17.16 -35.55
C LEU A 503 -7.97 16.68 -35.05
N ILE A 504 -8.79 16.15 -35.95
CA ILE A 504 -10.11 15.58 -35.60
C ILE A 504 -9.96 14.45 -34.59
N SER A 505 -9.01 13.55 -34.79
CA SER A 505 -8.73 12.46 -33.87
C SER A 505 -8.32 12.99 -32.46
N ARG A 506 -7.58 14.10 -32.40
CA ARG A 506 -7.23 14.74 -31.12
C ARG A 506 -8.44 15.37 -30.44
N ILE A 507 -9.29 16.07 -31.19
CA ILE A 507 -10.54 16.63 -30.65
C ILE A 507 -11.42 15.52 -30.07
N GLU A 508 -11.59 14.40 -30.78
CA GLU A 508 -12.36 13.25 -30.29
C GLU A 508 -11.79 12.67 -29.01
N GLN A 509 -10.46 12.52 -28.92
CA GLN A 509 -9.78 12.06 -27.70
C GLN A 509 -9.99 13.01 -26.53
N PHE A 510 -9.94 14.32 -26.76
CA PHE A 510 -10.20 15.31 -25.71
C PHE A 510 -11.63 15.26 -25.19
N LEU A 511 -12.61 15.08 -26.09
CA LEU A 511 -14.01 14.95 -25.70
C LEU A 511 -14.30 13.64 -24.96
N ASP A 512 -13.51 12.60 -25.17
CA ASP A 512 -13.65 11.33 -24.45
C ASP A 512 -13.23 11.42 -22.99
N THR A 513 -12.42 12.42 -22.61
CA THR A 513 -12.03 12.65 -21.21
C THR A 513 -13.13 13.30 -20.38
N ASN A 514 -14.11 13.96 -21.02
CA ASN A 514 -15.24 14.66 -20.40
C ASN A 514 -14.85 15.69 -19.32
N GLU A 515 -13.65 16.30 -19.41
CA GLU A 515 -13.17 17.35 -18.52
C GLU A 515 -13.28 18.72 -19.19
N THR A 516 -13.74 19.73 -18.46
CA THR A 516 -13.95 21.12 -18.94
C THR A 516 -12.69 21.74 -19.56
N LEU A 517 -11.52 21.45 -19.01
CA LEU A 517 -10.23 21.90 -19.54
C LEU A 517 -10.00 21.46 -21.01
N TYR A 518 -10.35 20.22 -21.32
CA TYR A 518 -10.18 19.69 -22.68
C TYR A 518 -11.28 20.18 -23.63
N PHE A 519 -12.40 20.63 -23.11
CA PHE A 519 -13.41 21.32 -23.91
C PHE A 519 -12.84 22.63 -24.49
N MET A 520 -12.13 23.40 -23.69
CA MET A 520 -11.48 24.63 -24.19
C MET A 520 -10.40 24.34 -25.24
N LYS A 521 -9.54 23.33 -24.99
CA LYS A 521 -8.56 22.89 -26.01
C LYS A 521 -9.21 22.38 -27.30
N SER A 522 -10.32 21.68 -27.19
CA SER A 522 -11.12 21.27 -28.35
C SER A 522 -11.68 22.45 -29.12
N MET A 523 -12.13 23.48 -28.40
CA MET A 523 -12.60 24.73 -29.00
C MET A 523 -11.51 25.44 -29.78
N ASP A 524 -10.30 25.55 -29.21
CA ASP A 524 -9.14 26.15 -29.90
C ASP A 524 -8.76 25.38 -31.17
N CYS A 525 -8.84 24.04 -31.12
CA CYS A 525 -8.63 23.20 -32.29
C CYS A 525 -9.70 23.43 -33.38
N ILE A 526 -10.97 23.54 -33.00
CA ILE A 526 -12.08 23.77 -33.90
C ILE A 526 -11.97 25.17 -34.55
N LYS A 527 -11.61 26.20 -33.78
CA LYS A 527 -11.35 27.55 -34.28
C LYS A 527 -10.21 27.55 -35.29
N ALA A 528 -9.06 26.92 -34.93
CA ALA A 528 -7.91 26.79 -35.84
C ALA A 528 -8.27 26.06 -37.13
N PHE A 529 -9.06 24.98 -37.02
CA PHE A 529 -9.53 24.26 -38.19
C PHE A 529 -10.42 25.11 -39.10
N ARG A 530 -11.34 25.88 -38.50
CA ARG A 530 -12.23 26.78 -39.24
C ARG A 530 -11.44 27.86 -39.99
N GLU A 531 -10.51 28.52 -39.30
CA GLU A 531 -9.66 29.58 -39.88
C GLU A 531 -8.81 29.07 -41.06
N GLU A 532 -8.11 27.98 -40.89
CA GLU A 532 -7.25 27.41 -41.93
C GLU A 532 -8.10 26.80 -43.09
N ALA A 533 -9.28 26.24 -42.80
CA ALA A 533 -10.17 25.73 -43.84
C ALA A 533 -10.67 26.84 -44.77
N ILE A 534 -10.93 28.04 -44.30
CA ILE A 534 -11.25 29.21 -45.10
C ILE A 534 -10.04 29.63 -45.94
N GLN A 535 -8.83 29.65 -45.39
CA GLN A 535 -7.61 30.05 -46.10
C GLN A 535 -7.23 29.08 -47.22
N PHE A 536 -7.43 27.79 -47.00
CA PHE A 536 -7.04 26.76 -47.94
C PHE A 536 -8.19 26.30 -48.88
N SER A 537 -9.36 26.95 -48.83
CA SER A 537 -10.57 26.60 -49.61
C SER A 537 -11.06 25.17 -49.37
N GLU A 538 -11.01 24.73 -48.10
CA GLU A 538 -11.43 23.39 -47.63
C GLU A 538 -12.70 23.48 -46.74
N GLU A 539 -13.59 24.45 -47.04
CA GLU A 539 -14.79 24.76 -46.25
C GLU A 539 -15.73 23.55 -46.11
N GLN A 540 -15.83 22.76 -47.17
CA GLN A 540 -16.72 21.58 -47.19
C GLN A 540 -16.24 20.53 -46.17
N ARG A 541 -14.93 20.39 -45.99
CA ARG A 541 -14.35 19.46 -45.03
C ARG A 541 -14.65 19.89 -43.60
N PHE A 542 -14.45 21.17 -43.28
CA PHE A 542 -14.82 21.70 -41.98
C PHE A 542 -16.33 21.57 -41.71
N ASN A 543 -17.16 21.93 -42.65
CA ASN A 543 -18.61 21.84 -42.50
C ASN A 543 -19.08 20.39 -42.27
N SER A 544 -18.49 19.43 -42.97
CA SER A 544 -18.76 18.00 -42.75
C SER A 544 -18.33 17.53 -41.37
N PHE A 545 -17.14 17.95 -40.95
CA PHE A 545 -16.64 17.66 -39.60
C PHE A 545 -17.55 18.22 -38.53
N LEU A 546 -17.95 19.50 -38.60
CA LEU A 546 -18.75 20.14 -37.54
C LEU A 546 -20.15 19.50 -37.43
N LYS A 547 -20.76 19.07 -38.56
CA LYS A 547 -21.99 18.28 -38.54
C LYS A 547 -21.80 16.91 -37.87
N ALA A 548 -20.75 16.20 -38.22
CA ALA A 548 -20.43 14.91 -37.58
C ALA A 548 -20.14 15.04 -36.08
N LEU A 549 -19.49 16.14 -35.70
CA LEU A 549 -19.22 16.46 -34.29
C LEU A 549 -20.51 16.69 -33.50
N GLN A 550 -21.49 17.45 -34.06
CA GLN A 550 -22.80 17.68 -33.46
C GLN A 550 -23.51 16.35 -33.14
N GLU A 551 -23.54 15.42 -34.13
CA GLU A 551 -24.15 14.10 -33.95
C GLU A 551 -23.42 13.28 -32.84
N LYS A 552 -22.10 13.30 -32.81
CA LYS A 552 -21.32 12.62 -31.76
C LYS A 552 -21.57 13.20 -30.39
N VAL A 553 -21.64 14.52 -30.26
CA VAL A 553 -21.94 15.22 -29.01
C VAL A 553 -23.34 14.85 -28.49
N LYS A 554 -24.35 14.77 -29.40
CA LYS A 554 -25.69 14.30 -29.03
C LYS A 554 -25.69 12.85 -28.56
N MET A 555 -24.97 11.94 -29.24
CA MET A 555 -24.88 10.53 -28.85
C MET A 555 -24.18 10.35 -27.47
N LYS A 556 -23.17 11.16 -27.19
CA LYS A 556 -22.40 11.08 -25.94
C LYS A 556 -22.97 11.94 -24.80
N GLN A 557 -24.08 12.63 -25.02
CA GLN A 557 -24.74 13.52 -24.07
C GLN A 557 -23.83 14.64 -23.52
N LEU A 558 -22.89 15.14 -24.33
CA LEU A 558 -21.97 16.21 -23.98
C LEU A 558 -22.62 17.60 -24.22
N ASN A 559 -23.80 17.84 -23.66
CA ASN A 559 -24.58 19.05 -23.89
C ASN A 559 -23.82 20.31 -23.47
N HIS A 560 -23.08 20.24 -22.36
CA HIS A 560 -22.28 21.36 -21.87
C HIS A 560 -21.19 21.79 -22.86
N PHE A 561 -20.54 20.83 -23.54
CA PHE A 561 -19.58 21.19 -24.59
C PHE A 561 -20.27 21.89 -25.79
N TRP A 562 -21.46 21.42 -26.16
CA TRP A 562 -22.20 22.06 -27.26
C TRP A 562 -22.67 23.47 -26.89
N GLU A 563 -23.05 23.74 -25.66
CA GLU A 563 -23.35 25.08 -25.15
C GLU A 563 -22.17 26.04 -25.33
N ILE A 564 -20.94 25.58 -25.09
CA ILE A 564 -19.72 26.37 -25.31
C ILE A 564 -19.55 26.66 -26.81
N VAL A 565 -19.77 25.68 -27.70
CA VAL A 565 -19.71 25.88 -29.17
C VAL A 565 -20.72 26.92 -29.63
N VAL A 566 -21.93 26.90 -29.07
CA VAL A 566 -23.00 27.89 -29.36
C VAL A 566 -22.64 29.26 -28.83
N GLN A 567 -22.12 29.33 -27.59
CA GLN A 567 -21.71 30.59 -26.94
C GLN A 567 -20.57 31.29 -27.69
N ASP A 568 -19.60 30.51 -28.21
CA ASP A 568 -18.48 31.04 -29.01
C ASP A 568 -18.89 31.31 -30.48
N GLY A 569 -20.13 31.01 -30.84
CA GLY A 569 -20.68 31.31 -32.17
C GLY A 569 -20.00 30.56 -33.31
N ILE A 570 -19.49 29.36 -33.09
CA ILE A 570 -18.82 28.57 -34.13
C ILE A 570 -19.86 27.96 -35.07
N THR A 571 -20.09 28.61 -36.20
CA THR A 571 -21.05 28.21 -37.23
C THR A 571 -20.38 27.43 -38.36
N LEU A 572 -21.21 26.79 -39.18
CA LEU A 572 -20.77 26.34 -40.50
C LEU A 572 -20.25 27.52 -41.32
N ILE A 573 -19.23 27.29 -42.13
CA ILE A 573 -18.70 28.31 -43.05
C ILE A 573 -19.73 28.55 -44.12
N SER A 574 -20.22 29.78 -44.25
CA SER A 574 -21.22 30.17 -45.23
C SER A 574 -20.63 30.64 -46.56
N LYS A 575 -21.49 30.77 -47.61
CA LYS A 575 -21.09 31.35 -48.90
C LYS A 575 -20.61 32.79 -48.81
N ASP A 576 -21.09 33.53 -47.79
CA ASP A 576 -20.70 34.92 -47.61
C ASP A 576 -19.28 35.03 -47.02
N GLU A 577 -18.82 34.00 -46.33
CA GLU A 577 -17.48 33.94 -45.73
C GLU A 577 -16.46 33.32 -46.70
N ALA A 578 -16.87 32.33 -47.50
CA ALA A 578 -15.99 31.68 -48.45
C ALA A 578 -16.77 31.19 -49.67
N SER A 579 -16.33 31.56 -50.88
CA SER A 579 -17.01 31.31 -52.15
C SER A 579 -17.16 29.83 -52.52
N GLY A 580 -16.32 28.96 -51.94
CA GLY A 580 -16.37 27.51 -52.15
C GLY A 580 -17.39 26.76 -51.28
N SER A 581 -18.02 27.43 -50.33
CA SER A 581 -19.05 26.82 -49.49
C SER A 581 -20.39 26.68 -50.22
N SER A 582 -21.11 25.59 -49.94
CA SER A 582 -22.48 25.38 -50.42
C SER A 582 -23.56 25.84 -49.42
N VAL A 583 -23.19 26.24 -48.23
CA VAL A 583 -24.08 26.58 -47.09
C VAL A 583 -24.49 28.04 -47.16
N THR A 584 -25.76 28.34 -46.95
CA THR A 584 -26.27 29.73 -46.87
C THR A 584 -26.05 30.29 -45.45
N ALA A 585 -26.00 31.61 -45.31
CA ALA A 585 -25.83 32.25 -44.01
C ALA A 585 -26.98 31.92 -43.02
N GLU A 586 -28.21 31.73 -43.56
CA GLU A 586 -29.35 31.33 -42.74
C GLU A 586 -29.24 29.87 -42.26
N GLU A 587 -28.75 28.95 -43.07
CA GLU A 587 -28.50 27.56 -42.70
C GLU A 587 -27.37 27.47 -41.65
N ALA A 588 -26.31 28.27 -41.80
CA ALA A 588 -25.21 28.32 -40.82
C ALA A 588 -25.70 28.78 -39.46
N LYS A 589 -26.60 29.77 -39.38
CA LYS A 589 -27.20 30.24 -38.13
C LYS A 589 -28.16 29.22 -37.51
N LYS A 590 -29.01 28.58 -38.34
CA LYS A 590 -29.93 27.53 -37.86
C LYS A 590 -29.20 26.31 -37.29
N PHE A 591 -28.00 26.03 -37.74
CA PHE A 591 -27.21 24.89 -37.29
C PHE A 591 -26.87 24.96 -35.78
N LEU A 592 -26.74 26.18 -35.22
CA LEU A 592 -26.48 26.37 -33.78
C LEU A 592 -27.75 26.30 -32.92
N ALA A 593 -28.95 26.48 -33.52
CA ALA A 593 -30.19 26.39 -32.77
C ALA A 593 -30.46 24.91 -32.42
N LEU A 594 -30.38 24.59 -31.13
CA LEU A 594 -30.85 23.30 -30.61
C LEU A 594 -32.35 23.22 -30.83
N GLU A 595 -32.86 22.19 -31.52
CA GLU A 595 -34.28 21.87 -31.50
C GLU A 595 -34.69 21.59 -30.04
N GLU A 596 -35.48 22.53 -29.47
CA GLU A 596 -36.13 22.31 -28.19
C GLU A 596 -37.06 21.09 -28.32
N LYS A 597 -36.75 19.99 -27.65
CA LYS A 597 -37.73 18.94 -27.39
C LYS A 597 -38.74 19.47 -26.39
N PRO A 598 -40.08 19.24 -26.61
CA PRO A 598 -41.08 19.63 -25.64
C PRO A 598 -40.86 18.87 -24.33
N ASP A 599 -41.00 19.61 -23.21
CA ASP A 599 -40.92 19.16 -21.83
C ASP A 599 -41.79 17.91 -21.59
N GLU A 600 -41.14 16.79 -21.29
CA GLU A 600 -41.76 15.71 -20.51
C GLU A 600 -41.25 15.82 -19.06
N GLU A 601 -42.19 16.07 -18.23
CA GLU A 601 -42.27 16.21 -16.79
C GLU A 601 -41.05 15.78 -15.96
N ALA A 602 -40.62 16.73 -15.14
CA ALA A 602 -39.73 16.58 -14.01
C ALA A 602 -40.20 15.48 -13.06
N ALA A 603 -39.44 14.42 -12.92
CA ALA A 603 -39.43 13.58 -11.74
C ALA A 603 -38.17 13.86 -10.92
N ILE A 604 -38.38 14.56 -9.85
CA ILE A 604 -37.44 14.85 -8.78
C ILE A 604 -37.02 13.51 -8.14
N TYR A 605 -35.75 13.16 -8.22
CA TYR A 605 -35.10 12.31 -7.23
C TYR A 605 -33.85 13.01 -6.75
N GLU A 606 -34.00 13.63 -5.59
CA GLU A 606 -32.88 13.90 -4.68
C GLU A 606 -32.39 12.55 -4.15
N GLU A 607 -31.18 12.18 -4.49
CA GLU A 607 -30.34 11.33 -3.66
C GLU A 607 -28.93 11.91 -3.66
N GLY A 608 -28.70 12.73 -2.64
CA GLY A 608 -27.37 13.05 -2.17
C GLY A 608 -26.72 11.81 -1.57
N GLY A 609 -25.86 11.18 -2.31
CA GLY A 609 -24.94 10.16 -1.82
C GLY A 609 -23.53 10.73 -1.80
N ASP A 610 -23.05 10.93 -0.60
CA ASP A 610 -21.72 11.45 -0.28
C ASP A 610 -20.65 10.50 -0.85
N VAL A 611 -19.85 10.98 -1.79
CA VAL A 611 -18.83 10.19 -2.49
C VAL A 611 -17.58 9.98 -1.61
N ASP A 612 -17.53 10.60 -0.45
CA ASP A 612 -16.37 10.51 0.46
C ASP A 612 -16.31 9.20 1.28
N ASP A 613 -17.41 8.46 1.39
CA ASP A 613 -17.44 7.20 2.17
C ASP A 613 -16.80 5.99 1.46
N LEU A 614 -16.49 6.10 0.19
CA LEU A 614 -15.86 4.99 -0.57
C LEU A 614 -14.32 4.97 -0.51
N LEU A 615 -13.69 6.04 -0.05
CA LEU A 615 -12.23 6.13 0.10
C LEU A 615 -11.71 5.65 1.46
N ASP A 616 -12.58 5.50 2.44
CA ASP A 616 -12.23 4.98 3.78
C ASP A 616 -12.24 3.45 3.90
N MET A 617 -12.51 2.73 2.81
CA MET A 617 -12.53 1.26 2.78
C MET A 617 -11.31 0.61 2.11
N ILE A 618 -10.21 1.36 1.88
CA ILE A 618 -8.96 0.78 1.35
C ILE A 618 -7.84 0.84 2.38
#